data_6e13e18634d9eb316a2985d11d2b342c
#
_entry.id   6e13e18634d9eb316a2985d11d2b342c
#
_cell.length_a   1.000
_cell.length_b   1.000
_cell.length_c   1.000
_cell.angle_alpha   90.00
_cell.angle_beta   90.00
_cell.angle_gamma   90.00
#
_symmetry.space_group_name_H-M   'P 1'
#
loop_
_entity.id
_entity.type
_entity.pdbx_description
1 polymer ?
#
loop_
_entity_poly.entity_id
_entity_poly.type
_entity_poly.pdbx_seq_one_letter_code
_entity_poly.pdbx_strand_id
1 'polypeptide(L)'
;VLPHLATLGIGFDANGVAMGDTKPVLAIAIVHLVSSMVLAAGGLLHSLLLPGNLEDSDIARARKFNIEWDNPDKLTFILGHHLLFLGFAVIAFVEWARVHGIYDPAIGAVRQVEYELNLAKIWNHQTDFLTIDSLEEVMGGHAFLAFVEITGGAWHIATKQVGEFTKFKGKGLLSAEAV
;
A
#
# COMPACT_ATOMS: atom_id res chain seq x y z
N VAL A 1 10.01 -13.43 8.63
CA VAL A 1 10.01 -12.10 9.29
C VAL A 1 11.41 -11.53 9.34
N LEU A 2 12.41 -12.26 9.85
CA LEU A 2 13.78 -11.75 9.99
C LEU A 2 14.43 -11.24 8.69
N PRO A 3 14.29 -11.90 7.52
CA PRO A 3 14.83 -11.38 6.26
C PRO A 3 14.23 -10.01 5.87
N HIS A 4 12.95 -9.77 6.11
CA HIS A 4 12.32 -8.49 5.83
C HIS A 4 12.83 -7.40 6.78
N LEU A 5 13.01 -7.71 8.05
CA LEU A 5 13.57 -6.76 9.03
C LEU A 5 15.02 -6.41 8.68
N ALA A 6 15.81 -7.39 8.27
CA ALA A 6 17.18 -7.17 7.81
C ALA A 6 17.22 -6.24 6.58
N THR A 7 16.33 -6.46 5.60
CA THR A 7 16.21 -5.59 4.43
C THR A 7 15.89 -4.16 4.83
N LEU A 8 14.98 -3.96 5.79
CA LEU A 8 14.63 -2.64 6.32
C LEU A 8 15.71 -2.04 7.23
N GLY A 9 16.83 -2.73 7.44
CA GLY A 9 17.90 -2.28 8.31
C GLY A 9 17.59 -2.37 9.81
N ILE A 10 16.51 -3.03 10.19
CA ILE A 10 16.11 -3.19 11.59
C ILE A 10 16.96 -4.28 12.24
N GLY A 11 17.64 -3.93 13.33
CA GLY A 11 18.58 -4.83 14.00
C GLY A 11 20.03 -4.68 13.53
N PHE A 12 20.33 -3.63 12.75
CA PHE A 12 21.70 -3.27 12.36
C PHE A 12 22.08 -1.91 12.93
N ASP A 13 23.36 -1.73 13.24
CA ASP A 13 23.93 -0.44 13.62
C ASP A 13 24.19 0.44 12.38
N ALA A 14 24.69 1.65 12.63
CA ALA A 14 25.03 2.59 11.56
C ALA A 14 26.14 2.09 10.60
N ASN A 15 26.90 1.06 11.01
CA ASN A 15 27.96 0.46 10.21
C ASN A 15 27.47 -0.81 9.46
N GLY A 16 26.17 -1.13 9.56
CA GLY A 16 25.59 -2.32 8.96
C GLY A 16 25.92 -3.63 9.70
N VAL A 17 26.42 -3.54 10.93
CA VAL A 17 26.70 -4.71 11.76
C VAL A 17 25.45 -5.12 12.53
N ALA A 18 25.15 -6.41 12.54
CA ALA A 18 23.99 -6.93 13.28
C ALA A 18 24.13 -6.60 14.77
N MET A 19 23.12 -5.91 15.31
CA MET A 19 23.07 -5.61 16.73
C MET A 19 22.67 -6.85 17.53
N GLY A 20 23.34 -7.05 18.68
CA GLY A 20 22.96 -8.10 19.62
C GLY A 20 21.68 -7.82 20.40
N ASP A 21 21.11 -6.61 20.26
CA ASP A 21 19.85 -6.25 20.92
C ASP A 21 18.64 -6.78 20.14
N THR A 22 17.94 -7.73 20.74
CA THR A 22 16.74 -8.36 20.18
C THR A 22 15.44 -7.64 20.55
N LYS A 23 15.48 -6.58 21.37
CA LYS A 23 14.28 -5.87 21.84
C LYS A 23 13.42 -5.29 20.71
N PRO A 24 13.98 -4.66 19.65
CA PRO A 24 13.17 -4.17 18.53
C PRO A 24 12.42 -5.29 17.83
N VAL A 25 13.05 -6.44 17.62
CA VAL A 25 12.44 -7.62 17.01
C VAL A 25 11.33 -8.19 17.89
N LEU A 26 11.58 -8.28 19.20
CA LEU A 26 10.59 -8.71 20.17
C LEU A 26 9.36 -7.77 20.19
N ALA A 27 9.58 -6.46 20.19
CA ALA A 27 8.50 -5.49 20.17
C ALA A 27 7.60 -5.66 18.92
N ILE A 28 8.20 -5.82 17.74
CA ILE A 28 7.47 -6.10 16.50
C ILE A 28 6.69 -7.41 16.60
N ALA A 29 7.30 -8.46 17.13
CA ALA A 29 6.68 -9.77 17.31
C ALA A 29 5.46 -9.69 18.25
N ILE A 30 5.56 -8.96 19.37
CA ILE A 30 4.46 -8.77 20.31
C ILE A 30 3.32 -7.99 19.66
N VAL A 31 3.61 -6.89 18.96
CA VAL A 31 2.57 -6.11 18.26
C VAL A 31 1.84 -6.98 17.23
N HIS A 32 2.55 -7.80 16.46
CA HIS A 32 1.93 -8.71 15.50
C HIS A 32 1.09 -9.78 16.19
N LEU A 33 1.58 -10.37 17.27
CA LEU A 33 0.83 -11.37 18.04
C LEU A 33 -0.49 -10.78 18.56
N VAL A 34 -0.44 -9.63 19.24
CA VAL A 34 -1.64 -8.97 19.78
C VAL A 34 -2.60 -8.58 18.66
N SER A 35 -2.09 -7.97 17.58
CA SER A 35 -2.92 -7.57 16.43
C SER A 35 -3.56 -8.78 15.76
N SER A 36 -2.85 -9.89 15.61
CA SER A 36 -3.42 -11.11 15.01
C SER A 36 -4.52 -11.72 15.88
N MET A 37 -4.37 -11.69 17.20
CA MET A 37 -5.41 -12.15 18.13
C MET A 37 -6.68 -11.27 18.02
N VAL A 38 -6.52 -9.95 17.98
CA VAL A 38 -7.64 -9.01 17.84
C VAL A 38 -8.34 -9.21 16.48
N LEU A 39 -7.57 -9.34 15.39
CA LEU A 39 -8.11 -9.56 14.06
C LEU A 39 -8.81 -10.93 13.95
N ALA A 40 -8.24 -11.98 14.53
CA ALA A 40 -8.86 -13.30 14.55
C ALA A 40 -10.18 -13.28 15.33
N ALA A 41 -10.20 -12.69 16.53
CA ALA A 41 -11.41 -12.54 17.32
C ALA A 41 -12.47 -11.71 16.59
N GLY A 42 -12.07 -10.59 15.96
CA GLY A 42 -12.94 -9.78 15.14
C GLY A 42 -13.50 -10.53 13.93
N GLY A 43 -12.66 -11.28 13.23
CA GLY A 43 -13.08 -12.12 12.10
C GLY A 43 -14.12 -13.17 12.50
N LEU A 44 -13.91 -13.86 13.62
CA LEU A 44 -14.87 -14.83 14.16
C LEU A 44 -16.19 -14.14 14.57
N LEU A 45 -16.12 -13.01 15.24
CA LEU A 45 -17.29 -12.22 15.62
C LEU A 45 -18.12 -11.85 14.40
N HIS A 46 -17.47 -11.26 13.38
CA HIS A 46 -18.14 -10.80 12.16
C HIS A 46 -18.66 -11.94 11.29
N SER A 47 -18.03 -13.09 11.31
CA SER A 47 -18.47 -14.23 10.49
C SER A 47 -19.53 -15.12 11.14
N LEU A 48 -19.56 -15.19 12.48
CA LEU A 48 -20.40 -16.17 13.18
C LEU A 48 -21.51 -15.54 14.02
N LEU A 49 -21.31 -14.34 14.56
CA LEU A 49 -22.19 -13.77 15.59
C LEU A 49 -22.91 -12.49 15.16
N LEU A 50 -22.52 -11.89 14.07
CA LEU A 50 -23.17 -10.69 13.54
C LEU A 50 -24.02 -11.03 12.32
N PRO A 51 -24.96 -10.12 11.92
CA PRO A 51 -25.75 -10.31 10.72
C PRO A 51 -24.86 -10.63 9.53
N GLY A 52 -25.22 -11.62 8.73
CA GLY A 52 -24.49 -12.01 7.52
C GLY A 52 -24.48 -10.92 6.44
N ASN A 53 -25.36 -9.93 6.59
CA ASN A 53 -25.48 -8.79 5.70
C ASN A 53 -25.46 -7.49 6.52
N LEU A 54 -24.49 -6.60 6.25
CA LEU A 54 -24.38 -5.31 6.92
C LEU A 54 -25.55 -4.36 6.62
N GLU A 55 -26.27 -4.60 5.53
CA GLU A 55 -27.49 -3.88 5.20
C GLU A 55 -28.56 -4.03 6.27
N ASP A 56 -28.66 -5.19 6.88
CA ASP A 56 -29.61 -5.54 7.93
C ASP A 56 -29.18 -5.06 9.33
N SER A 57 -28.04 -4.42 9.44
CA SER A 57 -27.53 -3.95 10.73
C SER A 57 -28.36 -2.79 11.27
N ASP A 58 -28.69 -2.85 12.55
CA ASP A 58 -29.34 -1.74 13.28
C ASP A 58 -28.43 -0.51 13.37
N ILE A 59 -27.12 -0.68 13.19
CA ILE A 59 -26.14 0.40 13.25
C ILE A 59 -26.03 1.08 11.91
N ALA A 60 -26.56 2.31 11.79
CA ALA A 60 -26.55 3.09 10.54
C ALA A 60 -25.15 3.26 9.92
N ARG A 61 -24.10 3.37 10.75
CA ARG A 61 -22.72 3.47 10.29
C ARG A 61 -22.24 2.16 9.66
N ALA A 62 -22.61 1.02 10.21
CA ALA A 62 -22.23 -0.29 9.69
C ALA A 62 -22.87 -0.53 8.31
N ARG A 63 -24.11 -0.12 8.08
CA ARG A 63 -24.77 -0.24 6.78
C ARG A 63 -24.02 0.47 5.65
N LYS A 64 -23.26 1.53 5.95
CA LYS A 64 -22.44 2.24 4.94
C LYS A 64 -21.28 1.41 4.41
N PHE A 65 -20.83 0.41 5.17
CA PHE A 65 -19.74 -0.48 4.76
C PHE A 65 -20.23 -1.75 4.04
N ASN A 66 -21.55 -1.86 3.81
CA ASN A 66 -22.07 -2.93 2.97
C ASN A 66 -21.50 -2.82 1.55
N ILE A 67 -20.94 -3.94 1.03
CA ILE A 67 -20.38 -3.98 -0.33
C ILE A 67 -21.52 -4.30 -1.30
N GLU A 68 -21.72 -3.40 -2.26
CA GLU A 68 -22.67 -3.54 -3.35
C GLU A 68 -21.87 -3.79 -4.63
N TRP A 69 -21.77 -5.05 -5.03
CA TRP A 69 -20.94 -5.47 -6.18
C TRP A 69 -21.46 -4.97 -7.53
N ASP A 70 -22.74 -4.61 -7.60
CA ASP A 70 -23.42 -4.02 -8.75
C ASP A 70 -23.42 -2.50 -8.76
N ASN A 71 -22.81 -1.87 -7.76
CA ASN A 71 -22.75 -0.42 -7.64
C ASN A 71 -21.33 0.10 -7.93
N PRO A 72 -21.03 0.50 -9.19
CA PRO A 72 -19.70 0.94 -9.57
C PRO A 72 -19.24 2.20 -8.84
N ASP A 73 -20.13 3.10 -8.46
CA ASP A 73 -19.80 4.32 -7.73
C ASP A 73 -19.26 3.99 -6.32
N LYS A 74 -19.86 3.00 -5.68
CA LYS A 74 -19.43 2.55 -4.36
C LYS A 74 -18.11 1.79 -4.45
N LEU A 75 -17.96 0.93 -5.45
CA LEU A 75 -16.73 0.18 -5.66
C LEU A 75 -15.54 1.09 -5.99
N THR A 76 -15.72 2.08 -6.85
CA THR A 76 -14.64 3.02 -7.18
C THR A 76 -14.25 3.90 -5.98
N PHE A 77 -15.21 4.26 -5.13
CA PHE A 77 -14.94 4.99 -3.89
C PHE A 77 -14.11 4.17 -2.90
N ILE A 78 -14.42 2.89 -2.75
CA ILE A 78 -13.65 1.95 -1.92
C ILE A 78 -12.23 1.78 -2.48
N LEU A 79 -12.12 1.55 -3.80
CA LEU A 79 -10.85 1.43 -4.49
C LEU A 79 -9.96 2.66 -4.26
N GLY A 80 -10.52 3.86 -4.42
CA GLY A 80 -9.78 5.10 -4.23
C GLY A 80 -9.20 5.25 -2.82
N HIS A 81 -9.95 4.87 -1.79
CA HIS A 81 -9.43 4.89 -0.41
C HIS A 81 -8.30 3.89 -0.20
N HIS A 82 -8.42 2.67 -0.74
CA HIS A 82 -7.37 1.68 -0.64
C HIS A 82 -6.09 2.10 -1.37
N LEU A 83 -6.22 2.72 -2.54
CA LEU A 83 -5.09 3.29 -3.27
C LEU A 83 -4.39 4.40 -2.48
N LEU A 84 -5.15 5.28 -1.81
CA LEU A 84 -4.56 6.30 -0.94
C LEU A 84 -3.78 5.67 0.22
N PHE A 85 -4.35 4.68 0.90
CA PHE A 85 -3.66 4.00 2.01
C PHE A 85 -2.38 3.33 1.55
N LEU A 86 -2.42 2.63 0.42
CA LEU A 86 -1.25 1.99 -0.16
C LEU A 86 -0.20 3.02 -0.59
N GLY A 87 -0.60 4.06 -1.29
CA GLY A 87 0.32 5.11 -1.74
C GLY A 87 1.03 5.81 -0.58
N PHE A 88 0.32 6.13 0.50
CA PHE A 88 0.95 6.70 1.70
C PHE A 88 1.87 5.71 2.41
N ALA A 89 1.51 4.42 2.46
CA ALA A 89 2.39 3.39 3.02
C ALA A 89 3.68 3.24 2.20
N VAL A 90 3.59 3.30 0.88
CA VAL A 90 4.75 3.26 -0.02
C VAL A 90 5.63 4.50 0.15
N ILE A 91 5.06 5.70 0.27
CA ILE A 91 5.84 6.91 0.58
C ILE A 91 6.56 6.78 1.92
N ALA A 92 5.89 6.26 2.94
CA ALA A 92 6.53 6.04 4.24
C ALA A 92 7.72 5.06 4.13
N PHE A 93 7.61 4.03 3.32
CA PHE A 93 8.70 3.09 3.05
C PHE A 93 9.88 3.77 2.33
N VAL A 94 9.61 4.57 1.31
CA VAL A 94 10.63 5.31 0.55
C VAL A 94 11.34 6.31 1.45
N GLU A 95 10.62 7.05 2.28
CA GLU A 95 11.21 7.97 3.25
C GLU A 95 11.99 7.25 4.34
N TRP A 96 11.56 6.07 4.77
CA TRP A 96 12.33 5.23 5.67
C TRP A 96 13.69 4.87 5.04
N ALA A 97 13.71 4.43 3.78
CA ALA A 97 14.93 4.10 3.06
C ALA A 97 15.87 5.32 2.92
N ARG A 98 15.30 6.51 2.72
CA ARG A 98 16.06 7.77 2.59
C ARG A 98 16.65 8.24 3.92
N VAL A 99 15.89 8.16 5.00
CA VAL A 99 16.28 8.74 6.30
C VAL A 99 17.04 7.74 7.15
N HIS A 100 16.50 6.55 7.30
CA HIS A 100 17.10 5.49 8.14
C HIS A 100 18.10 4.65 7.34
N GLY A 101 17.80 4.37 6.08
CA GLY A 101 18.54 3.44 5.26
C GLY A 101 17.94 2.04 5.26
N ILE A 102 18.30 1.28 4.23
CA ILE A 102 17.97 -0.12 4.07
C ILE A 102 19.23 -0.93 3.75
N TYR A 103 19.17 -2.24 3.95
CA TYR A 103 20.29 -3.12 3.68
C TYR A 103 20.57 -3.21 2.18
N ASP A 104 21.82 -2.92 1.81
CA ASP A 104 22.31 -3.09 0.44
C ASP A 104 23.19 -4.34 0.36
N PRO A 105 22.73 -5.40 -0.31
CA PRO A 105 23.51 -6.63 -0.44
C PRO A 105 24.78 -6.44 -1.29
N ALA A 106 24.86 -5.40 -2.14
CA ALA A 106 26.05 -5.12 -2.94
C ALA A 106 27.25 -4.69 -2.08
N ILE A 107 26.99 -4.02 -0.96
CA ILE A 107 28.04 -3.59 -0.02
C ILE A 107 27.99 -4.31 1.33
N GLY A 108 26.96 -5.13 1.55
CA GLY A 108 26.78 -5.87 2.79
C GLY A 108 26.49 -4.99 4.03
N ALA A 109 25.93 -3.81 3.85
CA ALA A 109 25.67 -2.85 4.91
C ALA A 109 24.36 -2.08 4.68
N VAL A 110 23.83 -1.51 5.77
CA VAL A 110 22.71 -0.56 5.69
C VAL A 110 23.23 0.78 5.18
N ARG A 111 22.57 1.35 4.19
CA ARG A 111 22.86 2.68 3.70
C ARG A 111 21.58 3.46 3.38
N GLN A 112 21.66 4.76 3.47
CA GLN A 112 20.61 5.63 2.98
C GLN A 112 20.53 5.57 1.47
N VAL A 113 19.31 5.57 0.95
CA VAL A 113 19.04 5.49 -0.49
C VAL A 113 18.37 6.78 -0.93
N GLU A 114 19.08 7.52 -1.77
CA GLU A 114 18.50 8.70 -2.40
C GLU A 114 17.76 8.29 -3.67
N TYR A 115 16.68 8.99 -3.95
CA TYR A 115 15.91 8.81 -5.17
C TYR A 115 15.55 10.17 -5.77
N GLU A 116 15.38 10.22 -7.08
CA GLU A 116 14.90 11.39 -7.78
C GLU A 116 13.55 11.09 -8.46
N LEU A 117 12.57 11.95 -8.27
CA LEU A 117 11.27 11.90 -8.96
C LEU A 117 11.40 12.39 -10.41
N ASN A 118 12.34 11.86 -11.12
CA ASN A 118 12.58 12.13 -12.53
C ASN A 118 12.41 10.83 -13.31
N LEU A 119 11.42 10.75 -14.17
CA LEU A 119 11.13 9.55 -14.95
C LEU A 119 12.34 9.07 -15.77
N ALA A 120 13.16 9.98 -16.28
CA ALA A 120 14.38 9.62 -17.01
C ALA A 120 15.44 8.97 -16.12
N LYS A 121 15.44 9.25 -14.81
CA LYS A 121 16.36 8.65 -13.84
C LYS A 121 15.78 7.45 -13.13
N ILE A 122 14.47 7.43 -12.90
CA ILE A 122 13.75 6.28 -12.33
C ILE A 122 13.88 5.06 -13.26
N TRP A 123 13.82 5.29 -14.57
CA TRP A 123 14.04 4.29 -15.61
C TRP A 123 15.26 4.63 -16.45
N ASN A 124 16.40 4.77 -15.81
CA ASN A 124 17.65 5.13 -16.47
C ASN A 124 18.24 4.02 -17.35
N HIS A 125 17.48 3.01 -17.68
CA HIS A 125 17.90 1.97 -18.60
C HIS A 125 17.47 2.30 -20.02
N GLN A 126 18.37 2.84 -20.80
CA GLN A 126 18.14 3.18 -22.20
C GLN A 126 17.85 1.93 -23.06
N THR A 127 18.29 0.78 -22.64
CA THR A 127 18.18 -0.48 -23.40
C THR A 127 17.46 -1.60 -22.64
N ASP A 128 17.28 -1.48 -21.33
CA ASP A 128 16.72 -2.55 -20.50
C ASP A 128 15.98 -1.98 -19.26
N PHE A 129 14.89 -1.27 -19.52
CA PHE A 129 14.13 -0.59 -18.49
C PHE A 129 13.43 -1.55 -17.49
N LEU A 130 13.37 -2.85 -17.78
CA LEU A 130 12.83 -3.87 -16.90
C LEU A 130 13.88 -4.44 -15.92
N THR A 131 15.16 -4.12 -16.13
CA THR A 131 16.23 -4.56 -15.25
C THR A 131 16.44 -3.51 -14.14
N ILE A 132 16.27 -3.93 -12.91
CA ILE A 132 16.54 -3.12 -11.73
C ILE A 132 17.82 -3.64 -11.10
N ASP A 133 18.86 -2.81 -11.02
CA ASP A 133 20.19 -3.18 -10.55
C ASP A 133 20.69 -2.37 -9.34
N SER A 134 19.93 -1.38 -8.89
CA SER A 134 20.28 -0.55 -7.75
C SER A 134 19.09 -0.28 -6.83
N LEU A 135 19.38 0.02 -5.56
CA LEU A 135 18.34 0.42 -4.60
C LEU A 135 17.74 1.79 -4.92
N GLU A 136 18.49 2.66 -5.57
CA GLU A 136 18.01 3.96 -6.06
C GLU A 136 16.87 3.77 -7.06
N GLU A 137 16.99 2.82 -7.97
CA GLU A 137 15.94 2.48 -8.94
C GLU A 137 14.73 1.84 -8.26
N VAL A 138 14.96 0.96 -7.28
CA VAL A 138 13.87 0.38 -6.48
C VAL A 138 13.09 1.47 -5.76
N MET A 139 13.78 2.39 -5.09
CA MET A 139 13.12 3.48 -4.35
C MET A 139 12.47 4.49 -5.29
N GLY A 140 13.10 4.82 -6.39
CA GLY A 140 12.52 5.69 -7.42
C GLY A 140 11.25 5.10 -8.02
N GLY A 141 11.26 3.81 -8.34
CA GLY A 141 10.09 3.07 -8.84
C GLY A 141 8.94 3.06 -7.81
N HIS A 142 9.25 2.83 -6.53
CA HIS A 142 8.25 2.88 -5.46
C HIS A 142 7.71 4.31 -5.25
N ALA A 143 8.55 5.33 -5.30
CA ALA A 143 8.09 6.72 -5.22
C ALA A 143 7.15 7.09 -6.35
N PHE A 144 7.44 6.64 -7.58
CA PHE A 144 6.55 6.83 -8.72
C PHE A 144 5.24 6.06 -8.56
N LEU A 145 5.30 4.81 -8.12
CA LEU A 145 4.12 4.00 -7.83
C LEU A 145 3.22 4.68 -6.79
N ALA A 146 3.81 5.18 -5.70
CA ALA A 146 3.09 5.92 -4.69
C ALA A 146 2.38 7.16 -5.25
N PHE A 147 3.06 7.91 -6.13
CA PHE A 147 2.44 9.03 -6.83
C PHE A 147 1.23 8.61 -7.67
N VAL A 148 1.35 7.53 -8.42
CA VAL A 148 0.25 6.98 -9.24
C VAL A 148 -0.89 6.51 -8.34
N GLU A 149 -0.59 5.81 -7.25
CA GLU A 149 -1.62 5.32 -6.31
C GLU A 149 -2.35 6.48 -5.62
N ILE A 150 -1.65 7.50 -5.13
CA ILE A 150 -2.26 8.65 -4.46
C ILE A 150 -3.12 9.45 -5.45
N THR A 151 -2.60 9.74 -6.64
CA THR A 151 -3.35 10.49 -7.66
C THR A 151 -4.51 9.69 -8.20
N GLY A 152 -4.33 8.40 -8.46
CA GLY A 152 -5.38 7.47 -8.87
C GLY A 152 -6.44 7.28 -7.78
N GLY A 153 -6.02 7.19 -6.53
CA GLY A 153 -6.92 7.13 -5.38
C GLY A 153 -7.80 8.37 -5.26
N ALA A 154 -7.20 9.55 -5.34
CA ALA A 154 -7.93 10.82 -5.37
C ALA A 154 -8.91 10.90 -6.56
N TRP A 155 -8.46 10.47 -7.73
CA TRP A 155 -9.31 10.39 -8.93
C TRP A 155 -10.52 9.48 -8.72
N HIS A 156 -10.33 8.26 -8.22
CA HIS A 156 -11.43 7.32 -8.00
C HIS A 156 -12.42 7.79 -6.94
N ILE A 157 -11.97 8.52 -5.93
CA ILE A 157 -12.86 9.14 -4.95
C ILE A 157 -13.65 10.30 -5.58
N ALA A 158 -12.99 11.15 -6.37
CA ALA A 158 -13.60 12.31 -6.99
C ALA A 158 -14.62 11.92 -8.09
N THR A 159 -14.33 10.91 -8.89
CA THR A 159 -15.19 10.49 -10.01
C THR A 159 -16.53 9.89 -9.55
N LYS A 160 -16.62 9.42 -8.31
CA LYS A 160 -17.92 9.08 -7.72
C LYS A 160 -18.88 10.28 -7.73
N GLN A 161 -18.36 11.49 -7.48
CA GLN A 161 -19.18 12.71 -7.47
C GLN A 161 -19.39 13.31 -8.86
N VAL A 162 -18.55 12.94 -9.81
CA VAL A 162 -18.55 13.43 -11.20
C VAL A 162 -19.17 12.40 -12.16
N GLY A 163 -19.65 11.27 -11.63
CA GLY A 163 -20.24 10.18 -12.41
C GLY A 163 -21.39 10.60 -13.33
N GLU A 164 -22.07 11.71 -13.03
CA GLU A 164 -23.04 12.30 -13.94
C GLU A 164 -22.43 13.04 -15.12
N PHE A 165 -21.20 13.55 -14.97
CA PHE A 165 -20.46 14.19 -16.07
C PHE A 165 -19.83 13.17 -17.02
N THR A 166 -19.51 11.98 -16.52
CA THR A 166 -18.96 10.87 -17.31
C THR A 166 -20.02 9.96 -17.87
N LYS A 167 -21.27 10.13 -17.51
CA LYS A 167 -22.39 9.59 -18.27
C LYS A 167 -22.45 10.32 -19.61
N PHE A 168 -21.53 10.00 -20.49
CA PHE A 168 -21.79 10.13 -21.90
C PHE A 168 -23.17 9.50 -22.14
N LYS A 169 -24.12 10.26 -22.63
CA LYS A 169 -25.45 9.78 -23.04
C LYS A 169 -25.25 8.66 -24.05
N GLY A 170 -25.25 7.45 -23.63
CA GLY A 170 -24.98 6.25 -24.44
C GLY A 170 -23.80 5.50 -23.88
N LYS A 171 -24.02 4.32 -23.37
CA LYS A 171 -23.12 3.22 -23.03
C LYS A 171 -21.72 3.66 -22.60
N GLY A 172 -21.48 3.71 -21.29
CA GLY A 172 -20.13 3.90 -20.77
C GLY A 172 -19.18 2.86 -21.33
N LEU A 173 -17.92 3.23 -21.57
CA LEU A 173 -16.84 2.36 -22.09
C LEU A 173 -16.65 1.05 -21.28
N LEU A 174 -17.24 0.97 -20.10
CA LEU A 174 -17.16 -0.17 -19.18
C LEU A 174 -18.55 -0.75 -18.82
N SER A 175 -19.59 -0.46 -19.62
CA SER A 175 -20.86 -1.15 -19.44
C SER A 175 -20.73 -2.61 -19.92
N ALA A 176 -21.39 -3.54 -19.20
CA ALA A 176 -21.40 -4.96 -19.58
C ALA A 176 -21.94 -5.21 -21.02
N GLU A 177 -22.47 -4.20 -21.69
CA GLU A 177 -22.91 -4.23 -23.07
C GLU A 177 -21.82 -3.78 -24.06
N ALA A 178 -20.66 -3.36 -23.59
CA ALA A 178 -19.52 -2.93 -24.41
C ALA A 178 -18.42 -4.00 -24.51
N VAL A 179 -18.63 -5.18 -23.92
CA VAL A 179 -17.74 -6.34 -23.99
C VAL A 179 -18.33 -7.41 -24.91
#